data_caea3dbb50c9e6b5347890ec20bef313
#
_entry.id   caea3dbb50c9e6b5347890ec20bef313
#
_cell.length_a   1.000
_cell.length_b   1.000
_cell.length_c   1.000
_cell.angle_alpha   90.00
_cell.angle_beta   90.00
_cell.angle_gamma   90.00
#
_symmetry.space_group_name_H-M   'P 1'
#
loop_
_entity.id
_entity.type
_entity.pdbx_description
1 polymer ?
#
loop_
_entity_poly.entity_id
_entity_poly.type
_entity_poly.pdbx_seq_one_letter_code
_entity_poly.pdbx_strand_id
1 'polypeptide(L)'
;MKKKSIALTLTAVMLALAVGIGGTIAYFTSTTDKVENTFTTGKVGITLDEAEVTKNGDTWTAGNERVKANTYATVYPGAVLPKDPTIHVNADSQEAYVAMKVVVTKANEWKTALAAKNIPLADVVKGHDENKWARVGDPM
;
A
#
# COMPACT_ATOMS: atom_id res chain seq x y z
N MET A 1 58.91 7.53 -62.67
CA MET A 1 59.10 7.14 -61.22
C MET A 1 58.31 8.00 -60.25
N LYS A 2 58.15 9.31 -60.45
CA LYS A 2 57.44 10.21 -59.51
C LYS A 2 55.94 9.90 -59.31
N LYS A 3 55.19 9.46 -60.35
CA LYS A 3 53.75 9.15 -60.23
C LYS A 3 53.45 7.94 -59.30
N LYS A 4 54.28 6.90 -59.33
CA LYS A 4 54.16 5.71 -58.46
C LYS A 4 54.43 6.02 -56.97
N SER A 5 55.40 6.90 -56.73
CA SER A 5 55.71 7.35 -55.38
C SER A 5 54.59 8.21 -54.77
N ILE A 6 53.98 9.09 -55.55
CA ILE A 6 52.86 9.93 -55.10
C ILE A 6 51.65 9.07 -54.79
N ALA A 7 51.33 8.07 -55.62
CA ALA A 7 50.24 7.16 -55.36
C ALA A 7 50.44 6.37 -54.04
N LEU A 8 51.65 5.89 -53.83
CA LEU A 8 51.97 5.14 -52.62
C LEU A 8 51.83 5.99 -51.34
N THR A 9 52.33 7.26 -51.42
CA THR A 9 52.19 8.19 -50.26
C THR A 9 50.71 8.56 -49.99
N LEU A 10 49.90 8.76 -51.03
CA LEU A 10 48.49 9.03 -50.84
C LEU A 10 47.76 7.85 -50.20
N THR A 11 48.05 6.63 -50.59
CA THR A 11 47.47 5.43 -50.03
C THR A 11 47.87 5.26 -48.57
N ALA A 12 49.12 5.51 -48.22
CA ALA A 12 49.59 5.42 -46.86
C ALA A 12 48.93 6.46 -45.92
N VAL A 13 48.73 7.68 -46.43
CA VAL A 13 48.03 8.74 -45.68
C VAL A 13 46.54 8.38 -45.47
N MET A 14 45.85 7.86 -46.47
CA MET A 14 44.47 7.44 -46.36
C MET A 14 44.31 6.28 -45.34
N LEU A 15 45.21 5.31 -45.35
CA LEU A 15 45.22 4.22 -44.38
C LEU A 15 45.41 4.74 -42.93
N ALA A 16 46.36 5.63 -42.76
CA ALA A 16 46.62 6.23 -41.43
C ALA A 16 45.45 7.02 -40.89
N LEU A 17 44.75 7.76 -41.78
CA LEU A 17 43.51 8.45 -41.40
C LEU A 17 42.35 7.49 -41.05
N ALA A 18 42.18 6.41 -41.81
CA ALA A 18 41.16 5.43 -41.55
C ALA A 18 41.38 4.70 -40.19
N VAL A 19 42.60 4.36 -39.84
CA VAL A 19 42.93 3.74 -38.55
C VAL A 19 42.79 4.74 -37.43
N GLY A 20 43.19 6.00 -37.63
CA GLY A 20 43.04 7.05 -36.60
C GLY A 20 41.60 7.36 -36.27
N ILE A 21 40.73 7.49 -37.28
CA ILE A 21 39.31 7.76 -37.07
C ILE A 21 38.58 6.52 -36.51
N GLY A 22 38.85 5.34 -37.07
CA GLY A 22 38.28 4.08 -36.59
C GLY A 22 38.65 3.74 -35.13
N GLY A 23 39.89 3.97 -34.75
CA GLY A 23 40.38 3.75 -33.39
C GLY A 23 39.77 4.73 -32.39
N THR A 24 39.58 6.01 -32.76
CA THR A 24 38.91 7.01 -31.89
C THR A 24 37.42 6.70 -31.72
N ILE A 25 36.72 6.30 -32.75
CA ILE A 25 35.31 5.92 -32.63
C ILE A 25 35.16 4.70 -31.70
N ALA A 26 35.99 3.66 -31.88
CA ALA A 26 35.99 2.48 -31.04
C ALA A 26 36.30 2.79 -29.58
N TYR A 27 37.19 3.74 -29.32
CA TYR A 27 37.56 4.15 -27.96
C TYR A 27 36.43 4.92 -27.26
N PHE A 28 35.67 5.74 -27.99
CA PHE A 28 34.57 6.52 -27.41
C PHE A 28 33.21 5.78 -27.43
N THR A 29 33.09 4.67 -28.15
CA THR A 29 31.88 3.82 -28.13
C THR A 29 32.04 2.74 -27.06
N SER A 30 32.24 3.14 -25.81
CA SER A 30 32.06 2.23 -24.68
C SER A 30 30.57 2.13 -24.41
N THR A 31 29.95 1.08 -24.89
CA THR A 31 28.62 0.71 -24.45
C THR A 31 28.75 0.11 -23.03
N THR A 32 28.39 0.87 -22.03
CA THR A 32 28.12 0.33 -20.72
C THR A 32 26.93 -0.60 -20.85
N ASP A 33 27.06 -1.82 -20.37
CA ASP A 33 25.91 -2.72 -20.26
C ASP A 33 24.81 -2.00 -19.48
N LYS A 34 23.60 -2.03 -20.04
CA LYS A 34 22.44 -1.41 -19.43
C LYS A 34 22.17 -2.11 -18.10
N VAL A 35 22.36 -1.40 -17.00
CA VAL A 35 21.98 -1.91 -15.69
C VAL A 35 20.47 -1.85 -15.60
N GLU A 36 19.81 -2.98 -15.73
CA GLU A 36 18.37 -3.10 -15.54
C GLU A 36 18.11 -3.40 -14.05
N ASN A 37 17.64 -2.42 -13.33
CA ASN A 37 17.12 -2.62 -11.98
C ASN A 37 15.66 -3.04 -12.09
N THR A 38 15.39 -4.30 -11.84
CA THR A 38 14.03 -4.82 -11.77
C THR A 38 13.51 -4.64 -10.34
N PHE A 39 12.55 -3.74 -10.16
CA PHE A 39 11.85 -3.60 -8.89
C PHE A 39 10.60 -4.48 -8.92
N THR A 40 10.59 -5.52 -8.11
CA THR A 40 9.40 -6.33 -7.90
C THR A 40 8.66 -5.74 -6.70
N THR A 41 7.46 -5.20 -6.93
CA THR A 41 6.60 -4.77 -5.84
C THR A 41 6.08 -6.00 -5.11
N GLY A 42 6.22 -6.00 -3.79
CA GLY A 42 5.66 -7.06 -2.97
C GLY A 42 4.14 -7.05 -3.00
N LYS A 43 3.55 -8.22 -2.87
CA LYS A 43 2.11 -8.39 -2.76
C LYS A 43 1.71 -8.35 -1.28
N VAL A 44 0.76 -7.50 -0.94
CA VAL A 44 0.09 -7.52 0.36
C VAL A 44 -1.39 -7.80 0.11
N GLY A 45 -1.89 -8.90 0.59
CA GLY A 45 -3.31 -9.27 0.53
C GLY A 45 -3.91 -9.21 1.93
N ILE A 46 -5.00 -8.49 2.08
CA ILE A 46 -5.76 -8.41 3.33
C ILE A 46 -7.25 -8.64 3.07
N THR A 47 -7.92 -9.22 4.05
CA THR A 47 -9.39 -9.29 4.10
C THR A 47 -9.87 -8.73 5.41
N LEU A 48 -11.06 -8.14 5.42
CA LEU A 48 -11.73 -7.62 6.58
C LEU A 48 -13.06 -8.31 6.73
N ASP A 49 -13.34 -8.80 7.91
CA ASP A 49 -14.63 -9.40 8.27
C ASP A 49 -14.95 -9.14 9.75
N GLU A 50 -16.11 -9.56 10.17
CA GLU A 50 -16.56 -9.49 11.57
C GLU A 50 -17.42 -10.70 11.90
N ALA A 51 -17.57 -11.04 13.18
CA ALA A 51 -18.51 -12.06 13.59
C ALA A 51 -19.93 -11.71 13.18
N GLU A 52 -20.68 -12.68 12.68
CA GLU A 52 -22.11 -12.51 12.45
C GLU A 52 -22.83 -12.19 13.75
N VAL A 53 -23.69 -11.18 13.73
CA VAL A 53 -24.42 -10.74 14.93
C VAL A 53 -25.90 -11.04 14.75
N THR A 54 -26.44 -11.80 15.70
CA THR A 54 -27.85 -12.12 15.74
C THR A 54 -28.56 -11.37 16.88
N LYS A 55 -29.79 -10.95 16.64
CA LYS A 55 -30.65 -10.34 17.64
C LYS A 55 -31.52 -11.39 18.31
N ASN A 56 -31.46 -11.47 19.63
CA ASN A 56 -32.27 -12.38 20.42
C ASN A 56 -33.03 -11.57 21.47
N GLY A 57 -34.30 -11.30 21.24
CA GLY A 57 -35.08 -10.36 22.04
C GLY A 57 -34.47 -8.96 21.96
N ASP A 58 -34.06 -8.43 23.10
CA ASP A 58 -33.43 -7.10 23.23
C ASP A 58 -31.89 -7.16 23.28
N THR A 59 -31.30 -8.32 23.11
CA THR A 59 -29.83 -8.50 23.13
C THR A 59 -29.28 -8.83 21.75
N TRP A 60 -28.05 -8.41 21.52
CA TRP A 60 -27.30 -8.73 20.33
C TRP A 60 -26.13 -9.64 20.73
N THR A 61 -25.96 -10.76 20.02
CA THR A 61 -24.93 -11.74 20.34
C THR A 61 -24.10 -12.02 19.10
N ALA A 62 -22.78 -11.98 19.25
CA ALA A 62 -21.84 -12.39 18.22
C ALA A 62 -21.79 -13.91 18.13
N GLY A 63 -21.86 -14.44 16.92
CA GLY A 63 -21.70 -15.84 16.58
C GLY A 63 -20.27 -16.20 16.21
N ASN A 64 -20.08 -17.42 15.69
CA ASN A 64 -18.78 -17.91 15.23
C ASN A 64 -18.58 -17.72 13.72
N GLU A 65 -19.64 -17.53 12.97
CA GLU A 65 -19.58 -17.29 11.52
C GLU A 65 -19.01 -15.91 11.24
N ARG A 66 -18.25 -15.79 10.14
CA ARG A 66 -17.61 -14.54 9.73
C ARG A 66 -18.34 -13.93 8.54
N VAL A 67 -18.70 -12.66 8.64
CA VAL A 67 -19.43 -11.91 7.61
C VAL A 67 -18.70 -10.61 7.28
N LYS A 68 -18.96 -10.08 6.10
CA LYS A 68 -18.38 -8.79 5.68
C LYS A 68 -19.09 -7.58 6.27
N ALA A 69 -20.34 -7.73 6.68
CA ALA A 69 -21.14 -6.67 7.28
C ALA A 69 -22.27 -7.24 8.11
N ASN A 70 -22.58 -6.61 9.23
CA ASN A 70 -23.77 -6.86 10.02
C ASN A 70 -24.78 -5.72 9.85
N THR A 71 -26.07 -6.05 9.95
CA THR A 71 -27.17 -5.06 9.98
C THR A 71 -27.82 -5.09 11.35
N TYR A 72 -27.83 -3.95 12.01
CA TYR A 72 -28.46 -3.78 13.32
C TYR A 72 -29.79 -3.06 13.15
N ALA A 73 -30.86 -3.81 13.03
CA ALA A 73 -32.22 -3.25 12.94
C ALA A 73 -32.77 -2.92 14.32
N THR A 74 -33.52 -1.84 14.45
CA THR A 74 -34.24 -1.46 15.68
C THR A 74 -33.32 -1.31 16.88
N VAL A 75 -32.28 -0.49 16.73
CA VAL A 75 -31.38 -0.12 17.84
C VAL A 75 -32.11 0.89 18.73
N TYR A 76 -32.04 0.70 20.03
CA TYR A 76 -32.65 1.58 21.03
C TYR A 76 -31.55 2.21 21.92
N PRO A 77 -31.85 3.31 22.63
CA PRO A 77 -30.90 3.95 23.52
C PRO A 77 -30.43 3.01 24.64
N GLY A 78 -29.11 2.88 24.76
CA GLY A 78 -28.47 1.97 25.72
C GLY A 78 -28.20 0.56 25.20
N ALA A 79 -28.56 0.25 23.96
CA ALA A 79 -28.20 -1.03 23.35
C ALA A 79 -26.69 -1.19 23.24
N VAL A 80 -26.18 -2.38 23.56
CA VAL A 80 -24.78 -2.77 23.36
C VAL A 80 -24.70 -3.64 22.11
N LEU A 81 -23.92 -3.17 21.15
CA LEU A 81 -23.76 -3.83 19.85
C LEU A 81 -22.36 -4.45 19.77
N PRO A 82 -22.25 -5.79 19.73
CA PRO A 82 -20.95 -6.43 19.54
C PRO A 82 -20.38 -6.08 18.15
N LYS A 83 -19.11 -5.71 18.13
CA LYS A 83 -18.35 -5.40 16.91
C LYS A 83 -16.94 -5.91 17.07
N ASP A 84 -16.51 -6.82 16.19
CA ASP A 84 -15.17 -7.38 16.19
C ASP A 84 -14.52 -7.33 14.79
N PRO A 85 -14.44 -6.16 14.16
CA PRO A 85 -13.81 -6.06 12.86
C PRO A 85 -12.38 -6.61 12.93
N THR A 86 -12.13 -7.65 12.15
CA THR A 86 -10.85 -8.36 12.14
C THR A 86 -10.21 -8.28 10.78
N ILE A 87 -8.94 -7.88 10.74
CA ILE A 87 -8.14 -7.89 9.52
C ILE A 87 -7.34 -9.20 9.49
N HIS A 88 -7.50 -9.94 8.40
CA HIS A 88 -6.70 -11.11 8.09
C HIS A 88 -5.67 -10.73 7.04
N VAL A 89 -4.41 -11.00 7.31
CA VAL A 89 -3.32 -10.85 6.34
C VAL A 89 -3.09 -12.20 5.69
N ASN A 90 -3.09 -12.24 4.36
CA ASN A 90 -2.89 -13.49 3.63
C ASN A 90 -1.50 -14.06 3.90
N ALA A 91 -1.39 -15.39 3.93
CA ALA A 91 -0.13 -16.07 4.26
C ALA A 91 1.02 -15.78 3.27
N ASP A 92 0.68 -15.42 2.03
CA ASP A 92 1.63 -15.05 0.97
C ASP A 92 1.96 -13.56 0.94
N SER A 93 1.50 -12.80 1.93
CA SER A 93 1.76 -11.37 2.04
C SER A 93 3.17 -11.11 2.53
N GLN A 94 3.75 -10.05 2.00
CA GLN A 94 4.96 -9.48 2.58
C GLN A 94 4.65 -8.74 3.88
N GLU A 95 5.66 -8.59 4.72
CA GLU A 95 5.57 -7.82 5.94
C GLU A 95 5.14 -6.38 5.65
N ALA A 96 4.09 -5.90 6.30
CA ALA A 96 3.52 -4.58 6.10
C ALA A 96 2.80 -4.07 7.33
N TYR A 97 2.77 -2.75 7.48
CA TYR A 97 1.89 -2.11 8.45
C TYR A 97 0.47 -2.08 7.92
N VAL A 98 -0.48 -2.42 8.78
CA VAL A 98 -1.89 -2.42 8.45
C VAL A 98 -2.60 -1.31 9.21
N ALA A 99 -3.46 -0.56 8.55
CA ALA A 99 -4.27 0.47 9.17
C ALA A 99 -5.76 0.22 8.88
N MET A 100 -6.60 0.41 9.89
CA MET A 100 -8.06 0.36 9.76
C MET A 100 -8.63 1.77 9.91
N LYS A 101 -9.39 2.22 8.92
CA LYS A 101 -10.14 3.47 9.01
C LYS A 101 -11.55 3.18 9.52
N VAL A 102 -11.88 3.73 10.68
CA VAL A 102 -13.25 3.69 11.22
C VAL A 102 -13.96 4.99 10.82
N VAL A 103 -15.12 4.88 10.20
CA VAL A 103 -15.94 6.03 9.80
C VAL A 103 -17.29 5.92 10.52
N VAL A 104 -17.58 6.93 11.33
CA VAL A 104 -18.89 7.06 11.99
C VAL A 104 -19.71 8.07 11.17
N THR A 105 -20.77 7.59 10.53
CA THR A 105 -21.70 8.48 9.83
C THR A 105 -22.56 9.24 10.83
N LYS A 106 -23.09 10.40 10.42
CA LYS A 106 -23.92 11.27 11.27
C LYS A 106 -23.21 11.71 12.57
N ALA A 107 -21.91 11.97 12.48
CA ALA A 107 -21.06 12.29 13.64
C ALA A 107 -21.60 13.48 14.47
N ASN A 108 -22.21 14.47 13.86
CA ASN A 108 -22.79 15.62 14.59
C ASN A 108 -23.99 15.23 15.46
N GLU A 109 -24.85 14.34 14.95
CA GLU A 109 -25.98 13.81 15.73
C GLU A 109 -25.46 13.00 16.92
N TRP A 110 -24.44 12.17 16.72
CA TRP A 110 -23.77 11.44 17.79
C TRP A 110 -23.12 12.35 18.81
N LYS A 111 -22.37 13.37 18.38
CA LYS A 111 -21.75 14.35 19.29
C LYS A 111 -22.78 15.01 20.17
N THR A 112 -23.91 15.43 19.64
CA THR A 112 -25.01 16.06 20.39
C THR A 112 -25.59 15.08 21.42
N ALA A 113 -25.89 13.86 21.02
CA ALA A 113 -26.47 12.85 21.90
C ALA A 113 -25.50 12.43 23.03
N LEU A 114 -24.21 12.32 22.73
CA LEU A 114 -23.17 11.91 23.68
C LEU A 114 -22.78 13.05 24.64
N ALA A 115 -22.78 14.30 24.17
CA ALA A 115 -22.48 15.48 24.97
C ALA A 115 -23.45 15.60 26.17
N ALA A 116 -24.72 15.23 25.97
CA ALA A 116 -25.71 15.20 27.06
C ALA A 116 -25.38 14.19 28.16
N LYS A 117 -24.45 13.28 27.91
CA LYS A 117 -23.94 12.25 28.86
C LYS A 117 -22.47 12.43 29.23
N ASN A 118 -21.82 13.51 28.76
CA ASN A 118 -20.37 13.73 28.90
C ASN A 118 -19.51 12.57 28.37
N ILE A 119 -19.96 11.94 27.28
CA ILE A 119 -19.22 10.85 26.63
C ILE A 119 -18.50 11.41 25.39
N PRO A 120 -17.17 11.39 25.31
CA PRO A 120 -16.43 11.74 24.12
C PRO A 120 -16.79 10.82 22.94
N LEU A 121 -16.88 11.35 21.71
CA LEU A 121 -17.14 10.52 20.53
C LEU A 121 -16.07 9.42 20.35
N ALA A 122 -14.83 9.69 20.72
CA ALA A 122 -13.75 8.71 20.69
C ALA A 122 -14.01 7.48 21.59
N ASP A 123 -14.86 7.62 22.59
CA ASP A 123 -15.22 6.54 23.51
C ASP A 123 -16.35 5.63 22.98
N VAL A 124 -16.94 5.96 21.84
CA VAL A 124 -17.94 5.10 21.20
C VAL A 124 -17.30 3.81 20.68
N VAL A 125 -16.04 3.88 20.27
CA VAL A 125 -15.28 2.72 19.83
C VAL A 125 -14.32 2.30 20.96
N LYS A 126 -14.72 1.31 21.73
CA LYS A 126 -13.93 0.78 22.85
C LYS A 126 -13.57 -0.69 22.64
N GLY A 127 -12.59 -1.17 23.41
CA GLY A 127 -12.25 -2.59 23.49
C GLY A 127 -11.32 -3.09 22.39
N HIS A 128 -10.67 -2.19 21.64
CA HIS A 128 -9.57 -2.61 20.79
C HIS A 128 -8.35 -3.01 21.64
N ASP A 129 -7.61 -4.00 21.20
CA ASP A 129 -6.39 -4.46 21.87
C ASP A 129 -5.27 -3.43 21.66
N GLU A 130 -4.98 -2.63 22.67
CA GLU A 130 -3.97 -1.57 22.63
C GLU A 130 -2.54 -2.09 22.45
N ASN A 131 -2.29 -3.37 22.68
CA ASN A 131 -0.99 -3.99 22.42
C ASN A 131 -0.79 -4.28 20.92
N LYS A 132 -1.88 -4.37 20.17
CA LYS A 132 -1.86 -4.67 18.71
C LYS A 132 -2.19 -3.46 17.87
N TRP A 133 -2.95 -2.50 18.40
CA TRP A 133 -3.45 -1.36 17.65
C TRP A 133 -3.11 -0.05 18.34
N ALA A 134 -2.47 0.83 17.61
CA ALA A 134 -2.26 2.22 18.03
C ALA A 134 -3.23 3.13 17.26
N ARG A 135 -3.83 4.09 17.95
CA ARG A 135 -4.62 5.14 17.30
C ARG A 135 -3.69 6.08 16.55
N VAL A 136 -4.00 6.33 15.28
CA VAL A 136 -3.28 7.27 14.43
C VAL A 136 -4.21 8.42 14.07
N GLY A 137 -3.84 9.63 14.43
CA GLY A 137 -4.60 10.85 14.20
C GLY A 137 -5.29 11.39 15.44
N ASP A 138 -5.68 12.68 15.38
CA ASP A 138 -6.47 13.34 16.42
C ASP A 138 -7.87 12.70 16.50
N PRO A 139 -8.37 12.42 17.69
CA PRO A 139 -9.77 12.04 17.84
C PRO A 139 -10.63 13.22 17.34
N MET A 140 -11.40 12.96 16.31
CA MET A 140 -12.36 13.94 15.76
C MET A 140 -13.47 14.26 16.77
#